data_445c9f376c2e8d05cc488260eeaddbf2
#
_entry.id   445c9f376c2e8d05cc488260eeaddbf2
#
_cell.length_a   1.000
_cell.length_b   1.000
_cell.length_c   1.000
_cell.angle_alpha   90.00
_cell.angle_beta   90.00
_cell.angle_gamma   90.00
#
_symmetry.space_group_name_H-M   'P 1'
#
loop_
_entity.id
_entity.type
_entity.pdbx_description
1 polymer ?
#
loop_
_entity_poly.entity_id
_entity_poly.type
_entity_poly.pdbx_seq_one_letter_code
_entity_poly.pdbx_strand_id
1 'polypeptide(L)'
;VTNPKPANKRRYRGMDGGERESARRERLLAAGLELFGTAGYNASTVEDVCRQAGMAKKFFYESFSDREALLLAIYDAEIDRAQLAVLRALGDAAPTAEEQAAAGFSAFLRTVGADPRVTRIVFCEIIRAASPATEERYQRAKREFADFIADVLTRLEGVPPTKVLRMGTTQIIGAINELMTDQVLGHLDATLDEIIDLTLTLAGLTYRWYMQELPQNPPT
;
A
#
# COMPACT_ATOMS: atom_id res chain seq x y z
N VAL A 1 -48.95 -30.84 -41.12
CA VAL A 1 -48.36 -30.82 -39.79
C VAL A 1 -46.88 -30.42 -39.96
N THR A 2 -46.60 -29.15 -39.90
CA THR A 2 -45.26 -28.57 -40.02
C THR A 2 -44.67 -28.37 -38.63
N ASN A 3 -43.57 -29.07 -38.37
CA ASN A 3 -42.83 -29.01 -37.13
C ASN A 3 -41.86 -27.80 -37.16
N PRO A 4 -41.92 -26.84 -36.21
CA PRO A 4 -40.98 -25.73 -36.20
C PRO A 4 -39.65 -26.16 -35.59
N LYS A 5 -38.55 -25.92 -36.33
CA LYS A 5 -37.15 -26.10 -35.94
C LYS A 5 -36.81 -25.23 -34.74
N PRO A 6 -36.18 -25.73 -33.66
CA PRO A 6 -35.77 -24.86 -32.55
C PRO A 6 -34.58 -23.99 -32.98
N ALA A 7 -34.77 -22.69 -32.89
CA ALA A 7 -33.71 -21.70 -33.12
C ALA A 7 -32.70 -21.77 -31.94
N ASN A 8 -31.55 -22.39 -32.20
CA ASN A 8 -30.40 -22.42 -31.30
C ASN A 8 -29.74 -21.04 -31.28
N LYS A 9 -30.23 -20.13 -30.42
CA LYS A 9 -29.56 -18.90 -30.09
C LYS A 9 -28.33 -19.26 -29.22
N ARG A 10 -27.17 -19.48 -29.87
CA ARG A 10 -25.88 -19.40 -29.20
C ARG A 10 -25.81 -18.02 -28.54
N ARG A 11 -25.98 -17.97 -27.20
CA ARG A 11 -25.64 -16.84 -26.39
C ARG A 11 -24.12 -16.63 -26.49
N TYR A 12 -23.71 -15.77 -27.40
CA TYR A 12 -22.39 -15.14 -27.37
C TYR A 12 -22.37 -14.30 -26.11
N ARG A 13 -21.72 -14.82 -25.08
CA ARG A 13 -21.45 -14.10 -23.84
C ARG A 13 -20.40 -13.03 -24.16
N GLY A 14 -20.82 -11.91 -24.76
CA GLY A 14 -20.03 -10.71 -24.88
C GLY A 14 -19.93 -10.10 -23.49
N MET A 15 -18.71 -9.97 -22.94
CA MET A 15 -18.45 -9.12 -21.81
C MET A 15 -19.02 -7.73 -22.12
N ASP A 16 -19.73 -7.13 -21.14
CA ASP A 16 -20.22 -5.76 -21.26
C ASP A 16 -19.05 -4.79 -21.51
N GLY A 17 -19.31 -3.63 -22.14
CA GLY A 17 -18.28 -2.63 -22.45
C GLY A 17 -17.45 -2.26 -21.23
N GLY A 18 -18.10 -2.11 -20.06
CA GLY A 18 -17.46 -1.84 -18.78
C GLY A 18 -16.58 -2.99 -18.27
N GLU A 19 -17.01 -4.25 -18.43
CA GLU A 19 -16.19 -5.41 -18.06
C GLU A 19 -14.89 -5.49 -18.89
N ARG A 20 -14.95 -5.13 -20.17
CA ARG A 20 -13.77 -5.10 -21.05
C ARG A 20 -12.81 -3.97 -20.68
N GLU A 21 -13.33 -2.83 -20.28
CA GLU A 21 -12.53 -1.69 -19.80
C GLU A 21 -11.83 -2.04 -18.49
N SER A 22 -12.54 -2.61 -17.51
CA SER A 22 -11.96 -3.09 -16.25
C SER A 22 -10.86 -4.12 -16.50
N ALA A 23 -11.11 -5.13 -17.32
CA ALA A 23 -10.11 -6.15 -17.66
C ALA A 23 -8.86 -5.57 -18.36
N ARG A 24 -9.03 -4.53 -19.21
CA ARG A 24 -7.89 -3.82 -19.82
C ARG A 24 -7.09 -3.06 -18.79
N ARG A 25 -7.78 -2.32 -17.90
CA ARG A 25 -7.15 -1.57 -16.82
C ARG A 25 -6.34 -2.48 -15.88
N GLU A 26 -6.90 -3.61 -15.48
CA GLU A 26 -6.22 -4.61 -14.65
C GLU A 26 -4.95 -5.16 -15.31
N ARG A 27 -5.00 -5.45 -16.62
CA ARG A 27 -3.81 -5.91 -17.36
C ARG A 27 -2.72 -4.84 -17.44
N LEU A 28 -3.08 -3.56 -17.56
CA LEU A 28 -2.12 -2.44 -17.53
C LEU A 28 -1.52 -2.25 -16.14
N LEU A 29 -2.33 -2.38 -15.08
CA LEU A 29 -1.83 -2.36 -13.70
C LEU A 29 -0.84 -3.50 -13.45
N ALA A 30 -1.16 -4.74 -13.86
CA ALA A 30 -0.26 -5.88 -13.72
C ALA A 30 1.04 -5.71 -14.52
N ALA A 31 0.97 -5.18 -15.75
CA ALA A 31 2.15 -4.90 -16.56
C ALA A 31 3.03 -3.78 -15.96
N GLY A 32 2.38 -2.73 -15.43
CA GLY A 32 3.08 -1.65 -14.72
C GLY A 32 3.74 -2.14 -13.43
N LEU A 33 3.05 -2.95 -12.63
CA LEU A 33 3.63 -3.58 -11.43
C LEU A 33 4.88 -4.40 -11.77
N GLU A 34 4.82 -5.22 -12.82
CA GLU A 34 5.98 -6.00 -13.27
C GLU A 34 7.14 -5.10 -13.67
N LEU A 35 6.93 -4.14 -14.57
CA LEU A 35 8.00 -3.31 -15.11
C LEU A 35 8.57 -2.34 -14.07
N PHE A 36 7.70 -1.62 -13.34
CA PHE A 36 8.17 -0.64 -12.36
C PHE A 36 8.78 -1.32 -11.14
N GLY A 37 8.24 -2.47 -10.75
CA GLY A 37 8.75 -3.26 -9.62
C GLY A 37 10.02 -4.04 -9.90
N THR A 38 10.42 -4.23 -11.18
CA THR A 38 11.66 -4.95 -11.55
C THR A 38 12.68 -4.02 -12.19
N ALA A 39 12.42 -3.50 -13.38
CA ALA A 39 13.32 -2.60 -14.09
C ALA A 39 13.38 -1.19 -13.47
N GLY A 40 12.31 -0.77 -12.82
CA GLY A 40 12.13 0.56 -12.21
C GLY A 40 11.31 1.52 -13.08
N TYR A 41 10.68 2.48 -12.42
CA TYR A 41 9.81 3.47 -13.07
C TYR A 41 10.54 4.27 -14.15
N ASN A 42 11.73 4.81 -13.83
CA ASN A 42 12.48 5.67 -14.75
C ASN A 42 13.03 4.93 -15.98
N ALA A 43 13.26 3.62 -15.87
CA ALA A 43 13.74 2.78 -16.96
C ALA A 43 12.62 2.25 -17.88
N SER A 44 11.34 2.45 -17.52
CA SER A 44 10.19 1.88 -18.23
C SER A 44 9.43 2.95 -19.00
N THR A 45 8.94 2.65 -20.19
CA THR A 45 8.15 3.55 -21.04
C THR A 45 6.69 3.07 -21.16
N VAL A 46 5.79 3.94 -21.66
CA VAL A 46 4.41 3.54 -22.00
C VAL A 46 4.40 2.41 -23.04
N GLU A 47 5.36 2.44 -23.99
CA GLU A 47 5.55 1.39 -24.99
C GLU A 47 5.84 0.04 -24.36
N ASP A 48 6.71 0.03 -23.33
CA ASP A 48 7.08 -1.20 -22.63
C ASP A 48 5.88 -1.76 -21.88
N VAL A 49 5.11 -0.90 -21.19
CA VAL A 49 3.87 -1.30 -20.51
C VAL A 49 2.86 -1.88 -21.50
N CYS A 50 2.64 -1.21 -22.63
CA CYS A 50 1.72 -1.69 -23.66
C CYS A 50 2.16 -3.04 -24.25
N ARG A 51 3.45 -3.22 -24.49
CA ARG A 51 4.03 -4.48 -24.99
C ARG A 51 3.84 -5.59 -23.97
N GLN A 52 4.15 -5.34 -22.71
CA GLN A 52 3.97 -6.29 -21.59
C GLN A 52 2.49 -6.67 -21.41
N ALA A 53 1.59 -5.69 -21.50
CA ALA A 53 0.15 -5.91 -21.40
C ALA A 53 -0.45 -6.57 -22.65
N GLY A 54 0.27 -6.65 -23.78
CA GLY A 54 -0.24 -7.11 -25.07
C GLY A 54 -1.35 -6.19 -25.60
N MET A 55 -1.17 -4.88 -25.52
CA MET A 55 -2.16 -3.87 -25.90
C MET A 55 -1.57 -2.76 -26.77
N ALA A 56 -2.44 -2.17 -27.61
CA ALA A 56 -2.09 -0.94 -28.33
C ALA A 56 -2.11 0.29 -27.39
N LYS A 57 -1.24 1.28 -27.66
CA LYS A 57 -1.16 2.54 -26.89
C LYS A 57 -2.51 3.26 -26.72
N LYS A 58 -3.41 3.15 -27.69
CA LYS A 58 -4.76 3.72 -27.60
C LYS A 58 -5.46 3.29 -26.31
N PHE A 59 -5.41 1.99 -25.98
CA PHE A 59 -6.07 1.46 -24.77
C PHE A 59 -5.37 1.87 -23.48
N PHE A 60 -4.08 2.16 -23.54
CA PHE A 60 -3.38 2.77 -22.41
C PHE A 60 -3.97 4.15 -22.11
N TYR A 61 -4.04 5.03 -23.11
CA TYR A 61 -4.53 6.40 -22.93
C TYR A 61 -6.05 6.51 -22.69
N GLU A 62 -6.80 5.45 -22.96
CA GLU A 62 -8.20 5.33 -22.51
C GLU A 62 -8.29 5.07 -21.00
N SER A 63 -7.26 4.45 -20.37
CA SER A 63 -7.25 4.06 -18.96
C SER A 63 -6.42 4.98 -18.07
N PHE A 64 -5.34 5.56 -18.59
CA PHE A 64 -4.37 6.40 -17.85
C PHE A 64 -3.90 7.54 -18.74
N SER A 65 -3.81 8.76 -18.18
CA SER A 65 -3.31 9.94 -18.89
C SER A 65 -1.84 9.80 -19.31
N ASP A 66 -1.06 9.18 -18.44
CA ASP A 66 0.38 9.03 -18.58
C ASP A 66 0.91 7.89 -17.70
N ARG A 67 2.22 7.70 -17.71
CA ARG A 67 2.92 6.67 -16.94
C ARG A 67 2.86 6.94 -15.43
N GLU A 68 2.82 8.20 -15.02
CA GLU A 68 2.70 8.60 -13.63
C GLU A 68 1.33 8.23 -13.05
N ALA A 69 0.25 8.48 -13.81
CA ALA A 69 -1.10 8.07 -13.41
C ALA A 69 -1.20 6.54 -13.22
N LEU A 70 -0.48 5.77 -14.02
CA LEU A 70 -0.38 4.32 -13.84
C LEU A 70 0.37 3.96 -12.55
N LEU A 71 1.53 4.61 -12.27
CA LEU A 71 2.29 4.38 -11.04
C LEU A 71 1.46 4.70 -9.80
N LEU A 72 0.80 5.86 -9.79
CA LEU A 72 -0.09 6.27 -8.70
C LEU A 72 -1.23 5.28 -8.49
N ALA A 73 -1.84 4.79 -9.56
CA ALA A 73 -2.92 3.81 -9.47
C ALA A 73 -2.45 2.45 -8.92
N ILE A 74 -1.23 2.01 -9.24
CA ILE A 74 -0.63 0.80 -8.66
C ILE A 74 -0.35 1.03 -7.18
N TYR A 75 0.28 2.16 -6.84
CA TYR A 75 0.57 2.53 -5.46
C TYR A 75 -0.70 2.56 -4.61
N ASP A 76 -1.75 3.23 -5.08
CA ASP A 76 -3.03 3.31 -4.38
C ASP A 76 -3.65 1.93 -4.16
N ALA A 77 -3.68 1.08 -5.17
CA ALA A 77 -4.22 -0.27 -5.05
C ALA A 77 -3.49 -1.11 -4.01
N GLU A 78 -2.15 -0.98 -3.91
CA GLU A 78 -1.36 -1.73 -2.94
C GLU A 78 -1.50 -1.16 -1.52
N ILE A 79 -1.60 0.15 -1.36
CA ILE A 79 -1.90 0.78 -0.07
C ILE A 79 -3.31 0.40 0.41
N ASP A 80 -4.33 0.45 -0.45
CA ASP A 80 -5.69 0.04 -0.12
C ASP A 80 -5.73 -1.44 0.33
N ARG A 81 -5.02 -2.32 -0.37
CA ARG A 81 -4.89 -3.73 -0.01
C ARG A 81 -4.25 -3.91 1.38
N ALA A 82 -3.19 -3.15 1.66
CA ALA A 82 -2.52 -3.19 2.96
C ALA A 82 -3.42 -2.63 4.08
N GLN A 83 -4.15 -1.54 3.84
CA GLN A 83 -5.11 -1.00 4.80
C GLN A 83 -6.22 -1.99 5.14
N LEU A 84 -6.77 -2.69 4.14
CA LEU A 84 -7.77 -3.73 4.37
C LEU A 84 -7.21 -4.89 5.21
N ALA A 85 -5.97 -5.29 5.01
CA ALA A 85 -5.31 -6.32 5.81
C ALA A 85 -5.11 -5.86 7.26
N VAL A 86 -4.69 -4.60 7.47
CA VAL A 86 -4.57 -3.98 8.80
C VAL A 86 -5.92 -3.97 9.51
N LEU A 87 -6.98 -3.46 8.87
CA LEU A 87 -8.31 -3.39 9.49
C LEU A 87 -8.84 -4.77 9.93
N ARG A 88 -8.60 -5.82 9.14
CA ARG A 88 -8.95 -7.20 9.51
C ARG A 88 -8.15 -7.68 10.72
N ALA A 89 -6.83 -7.49 10.68
CA ALA A 89 -5.95 -7.90 11.77
C ALA A 89 -6.30 -7.21 13.09
N LEU A 90 -6.65 -5.92 13.06
CA LEU A 90 -7.11 -5.17 14.23
C LEU A 90 -8.47 -5.67 14.77
N GLY A 91 -9.36 -6.12 13.88
CA GLY A 91 -10.65 -6.72 14.28
C GLY A 91 -10.51 -8.03 15.03
N ASP A 92 -9.45 -8.79 14.76
CA ASP A 92 -9.15 -10.08 15.36
C ASP A 92 -8.24 -9.99 16.60
N ALA A 93 -7.55 -8.86 16.79
CA ALA A 93 -6.60 -8.66 17.90
C ALA A 93 -7.29 -8.22 19.19
N ALA A 94 -6.67 -8.53 20.33
CA ALA A 94 -7.13 -8.04 21.62
C ALA A 94 -7.08 -6.48 21.67
N PRO A 95 -8.02 -5.85 22.42
CA PRO A 95 -8.12 -4.39 22.45
C PRO A 95 -7.11 -3.76 23.43
N THR A 96 -5.84 -4.10 23.28
CA THR A 96 -4.69 -3.48 23.97
C THR A 96 -3.78 -2.78 22.97
N ALA A 97 -3.10 -1.72 23.38
CA ALA A 97 -2.21 -0.99 22.48
C ALA A 97 -1.11 -1.87 21.91
N GLU A 98 -0.57 -2.81 22.71
CA GLU A 98 0.49 -3.73 22.30
C GLU A 98 0.00 -4.71 21.21
N GLU A 99 -1.12 -5.39 21.44
CA GLU A 99 -1.69 -6.36 20.50
C GLU A 99 -2.16 -5.69 19.20
N GLN A 100 -2.78 -4.52 19.30
CA GLN A 100 -3.22 -3.76 18.14
C GLN A 100 -2.03 -3.26 17.31
N ALA A 101 -0.94 -2.79 17.97
CA ALA A 101 0.27 -2.40 17.27
C ALA A 101 0.94 -3.60 16.59
N ALA A 102 1.06 -4.74 17.29
CA ALA A 102 1.62 -5.96 16.73
C ALA A 102 0.83 -6.45 15.52
N ALA A 103 -0.50 -6.50 15.63
CA ALA A 103 -1.38 -6.91 14.55
C ALA A 103 -1.30 -5.96 13.34
N GLY A 104 -1.38 -4.63 13.58
CA GLY A 104 -1.41 -3.63 12.52
C GLY A 104 -0.10 -3.53 11.75
N PHE A 105 1.04 -3.40 12.44
CA PHE A 105 2.36 -3.33 11.80
C PHE A 105 2.70 -4.64 11.07
N SER A 106 2.45 -5.79 11.69
CA SER A 106 2.70 -7.09 11.05
C SER A 106 1.85 -7.27 9.80
N ALA A 107 0.55 -6.95 9.85
CA ALA A 107 -0.34 -7.09 8.70
C ALA A 107 0.08 -6.16 7.54
N PHE A 108 0.45 -4.91 7.84
CA PHE A 108 0.94 -3.99 6.83
C PHE A 108 2.22 -4.50 6.17
N LEU A 109 3.25 -4.77 6.98
CA LEU A 109 4.57 -5.18 6.49
C LEU A 109 4.51 -6.52 5.74
N ARG A 110 3.77 -7.51 6.23
CA ARG A 110 3.57 -8.77 5.51
C ARG A 110 2.84 -8.59 4.19
N THR A 111 1.87 -7.68 4.13
CA THR A 111 1.11 -7.46 2.90
C THR A 111 1.96 -6.79 1.81
N VAL A 112 2.70 -5.74 2.15
CA VAL A 112 3.56 -5.04 1.18
C VAL A 112 4.88 -5.76 0.93
N GLY A 113 5.39 -6.50 1.90
CA GLY A 113 6.64 -7.26 1.80
C GLY A 113 6.50 -8.64 1.15
N ALA A 114 5.28 -9.15 0.92
CA ALA A 114 5.05 -10.46 0.31
C ALA A 114 5.55 -10.55 -1.14
N ASP A 115 5.57 -9.43 -1.85
CA ASP A 115 6.04 -9.33 -3.23
C ASP A 115 7.10 -8.22 -3.33
N PRO A 116 8.36 -8.54 -3.66
CA PRO A 116 9.43 -7.55 -3.78
C PRO A 116 9.12 -6.42 -4.78
N ARG A 117 8.28 -6.68 -5.81
CA ARG A 117 7.85 -5.66 -6.78
C ARG A 117 6.96 -4.62 -6.11
N VAL A 118 6.04 -5.07 -5.24
CA VAL A 118 5.18 -4.20 -4.44
C VAL A 118 6.01 -3.38 -3.46
N THR A 119 6.92 -4.03 -2.73
CA THR A 119 7.84 -3.36 -1.81
C THR A 119 8.59 -2.25 -2.52
N ARG A 120 9.16 -2.54 -3.68
CA ARG A 120 9.91 -1.56 -4.48
C ARG A 120 9.04 -0.38 -4.92
N ILE A 121 7.82 -0.61 -5.36
CA ILE A 121 6.90 0.48 -5.74
C ILE A 121 6.55 1.35 -4.55
N VAL A 122 6.15 0.74 -3.44
CA VAL A 122 5.65 1.44 -2.25
C VAL A 122 6.75 2.26 -1.57
N PHE A 123 7.98 1.76 -1.50
CA PHE A 123 9.05 2.41 -0.74
C PHE A 123 10.10 3.10 -1.60
N CYS A 124 10.22 2.77 -2.89
CA CYS A 124 11.27 3.32 -3.75
C CYS A 124 10.75 4.09 -4.95
N GLU A 125 9.97 3.43 -5.84
CA GLU A 125 9.67 4.00 -7.15
C GLU A 125 8.73 5.20 -7.08
N ILE A 126 7.80 5.24 -6.09
CA ILE A 126 6.92 6.38 -5.84
C ILE A 126 7.74 7.66 -5.54
N ILE A 127 8.86 7.52 -4.82
CA ILE A 127 9.75 8.64 -4.48
C ILE A 127 10.66 8.98 -5.67
N ARG A 128 11.19 7.95 -6.35
CA ARG A 128 12.10 8.10 -7.50
C ARG A 128 11.45 8.71 -8.73
N ALA A 129 10.13 8.67 -8.85
CA ALA A 129 9.39 9.37 -9.89
C ALA A 129 9.58 10.90 -9.81
N ALA A 130 9.88 11.43 -8.61
CA ALA A 130 10.29 12.79 -8.32
C ALA A 130 9.36 13.87 -8.90
N SER A 131 8.05 13.60 -8.95
CA SER A 131 7.04 14.57 -9.35
C SER A 131 6.30 15.13 -8.14
N PRO A 132 5.69 16.34 -8.25
CA PRO A 132 4.87 16.89 -7.17
C PRO A 132 3.70 15.98 -6.79
N ALA A 133 3.09 15.27 -7.74
CA ALA A 133 1.94 14.41 -7.49
C ALA A 133 2.33 13.13 -6.72
N THR A 134 3.44 12.49 -7.10
CA THR A 134 3.94 11.30 -6.41
C THR A 134 4.45 11.65 -5.01
N GLU A 135 5.16 12.77 -4.85
CA GLU A 135 5.61 13.26 -3.55
C GLU A 135 4.42 13.57 -2.62
N GLU A 136 3.43 14.32 -3.11
CA GLU A 136 2.22 14.64 -2.32
C GLU A 136 1.49 13.37 -1.90
N ARG A 137 1.31 12.40 -2.81
CA ARG A 137 0.62 11.15 -2.52
C ARG A 137 1.35 10.31 -1.48
N TYR A 138 2.67 10.22 -1.60
CA TYR A 138 3.52 9.52 -0.63
C TYR A 138 3.45 10.16 0.76
N GLN A 139 3.60 11.48 0.84
CA GLN A 139 3.54 12.21 2.10
C GLN A 139 2.14 12.14 2.74
N ARG A 140 1.08 12.11 1.93
CA ARG A 140 -0.29 11.92 2.39
C ARG A 140 -0.46 10.53 3.02
N ALA A 141 -0.02 9.46 2.37
CA ALA A 141 -0.09 8.10 2.93
C ALA A 141 0.63 8.00 4.29
N LYS A 142 1.80 8.62 4.42
CA LYS A 142 2.55 8.65 5.70
C LYS A 142 1.76 9.36 6.80
N ARG A 143 1.15 10.50 6.48
CA ARG A 143 0.33 11.24 7.46
C ARG A 143 -0.91 10.45 7.87
N GLU A 144 -1.65 9.91 6.90
CA GLU A 144 -2.83 9.07 7.13
C GLU A 144 -2.51 7.89 8.05
N PHE A 145 -1.36 7.24 7.84
CA PHE A 145 -0.93 6.13 8.68
C PHE A 145 -0.52 6.58 10.09
N ALA A 146 0.18 7.72 10.22
CA ALA A 146 0.54 8.28 11.53
C ALA A 146 -0.69 8.70 12.33
N ASP A 147 -1.65 9.36 11.68
CA ASP A 147 -2.92 9.78 12.30
C ASP A 147 -3.75 8.55 12.71
N PHE A 148 -3.80 7.51 11.88
CA PHE A 148 -4.48 6.26 12.21
C PHE A 148 -3.90 5.60 13.48
N ILE A 149 -2.57 5.52 13.62
CA ILE A 149 -1.94 4.99 14.85
C ILE A 149 -2.30 5.84 16.05
N ALA A 150 -2.23 7.17 15.92
CA ALA A 150 -2.60 8.09 17.00
C ALA A 150 -4.06 7.91 17.43
N ASP A 151 -4.97 7.75 16.49
CA ASP A 151 -6.40 7.50 16.75
C ASP A 151 -6.65 6.16 17.47
N VAL A 152 -5.92 5.11 17.09
CA VAL A 152 -6.00 3.80 17.78
C VAL A 152 -5.57 3.95 19.23
N LEU A 153 -4.41 4.59 19.50
CA LEU A 153 -3.90 4.81 20.85
C LEU A 153 -4.83 5.71 21.68
N THR A 154 -5.38 6.76 21.06
CA THR A 154 -6.37 7.63 21.73
C THR A 154 -7.59 6.85 22.20
N ARG A 155 -8.11 5.97 21.36
CA ARG A 155 -9.30 5.17 21.68
C ARG A 155 -9.04 4.12 22.76
N LEU A 156 -7.86 3.48 22.74
CA LEU A 156 -7.54 2.39 23.67
C LEU A 156 -7.09 2.91 25.04
N GLU A 157 -6.29 3.96 25.06
CA GLU A 157 -5.62 4.45 26.27
C GLU A 157 -6.20 5.76 26.81
N GLY A 158 -7.17 6.36 26.10
CA GLY A 158 -7.73 7.68 26.46
C GLY A 158 -6.74 8.83 26.32
N VAL A 159 -5.63 8.61 25.61
CA VAL A 159 -4.53 9.57 25.49
C VAL A 159 -4.83 10.56 24.38
N PRO A 160 -4.80 11.88 24.62
CA PRO A 160 -5.02 12.86 23.57
C PRO A 160 -3.88 12.81 22.53
N PRO A 161 -4.14 13.10 21.24
CA PRO A 161 -3.13 13.13 20.19
C PRO A 161 -2.18 14.31 20.41
N THR A 162 -1.06 14.06 21.09
CA THR A 162 -0.04 15.08 21.39
C THR A 162 0.97 15.22 20.24
N LYS A 163 1.71 16.33 20.22
CA LYS A 163 2.85 16.53 19.32
C LYS A 163 3.89 15.40 19.48
N VAL A 164 4.13 14.95 20.71
CA VAL A 164 5.11 13.90 21.02
C VAL A 164 4.67 12.55 20.41
N LEU A 165 3.40 12.18 20.58
CA LEU A 165 2.86 10.98 19.95
C LEU A 165 3.02 11.01 18.42
N ARG A 166 2.70 12.15 17.80
CA ARG A 166 2.84 12.33 16.35
C ARG A 166 4.30 12.24 15.89
N MET A 167 5.24 12.78 16.67
CA MET A 167 6.68 12.64 16.39
C MET A 167 7.12 11.18 16.50
N GLY A 168 6.69 10.45 17.52
CA GLY A 168 7.00 9.02 17.69
C GLY A 168 6.45 8.15 16.56
N THR A 169 5.19 8.33 16.16
CA THR A 169 4.62 7.59 15.03
C THR A 169 5.34 7.90 13.71
N THR A 170 5.68 9.17 13.47
CA THR A 170 6.47 9.57 12.29
C THR A 170 7.85 8.94 12.26
N GLN A 171 8.52 8.84 13.40
CA GLN A 171 9.83 8.20 13.53
C GLN A 171 9.76 6.71 13.19
N ILE A 172 8.77 5.98 13.70
CA ILE A 172 8.55 4.56 13.38
C ILE A 172 8.31 4.36 11.89
N ILE A 173 7.45 5.17 11.27
CA ILE A 173 7.18 5.12 9.84
C ILE A 173 8.45 5.40 9.03
N GLY A 174 9.27 6.36 9.46
CA GLY A 174 10.57 6.66 8.84
C GLY A 174 11.53 5.48 8.90
N ALA A 175 11.63 4.83 10.05
CA ALA A 175 12.46 3.63 10.22
C ALA A 175 12.00 2.47 9.33
N ILE A 176 10.69 2.21 9.26
CA ILE A 176 10.11 1.20 8.35
C ILE A 176 10.48 1.50 6.91
N ASN A 177 10.29 2.75 6.46
CA ASN A 177 10.60 3.14 5.08
C ASN A 177 12.06 2.87 4.73
N GLU A 178 13.00 3.23 5.60
CA GLU A 178 14.43 3.01 5.37
C GLU A 178 14.76 1.52 5.31
N LEU A 179 14.32 0.76 6.32
CA LEU A 179 14.60 -0.69 6.38
C LEU A 179 14.04 -1.45 5.18
N MET A 180 12.80 -1.16 4.77
CA MET A 180 12.17 -1.81 3.62
C MET A 180 12.82 -1.39 2.29
N THR A 181 13.25 -0.13 2.18
CA THR A 181 14.00 0.37 1.03
C THR A 181 15.34 -0.36 0.89
N ASP A 182 16.13 -0.39 1.97
CA ASP A 182 17.45 -1.02 1.96
C ASP A 182 17.37 -2.53 1.73
N GLN A 183 16.37 -3.19 2.30
CA GLN A 183 16.14 -4.62 2.06
C GLN A 183 15.86 -4.89 0.57
N VAL A 184 14.90 -4.17 -0.04
CA VAL A 184 14.49 -4.44 -1.43
C VAL A 184 15.57 -4.04 -2.44
N LEU A 185 16.46 -3.11 -2.08
CA LEU A 185 17.62 -2.72 -2.88
C LEU A 185 18.85 -3.61 -2.65
N GLY A 186 18.80 -4.54 -1.69
CA GLY A 186 19.90 -5.43 -1.36
C GLY A 186 21.04 -4.76 -0.56
N HIS A 187 20.79 -3.62 0.05
CA HIS A 187 21.74 -2.93 0.91
C HIS A 187 21.73 -3.49 2.35
N LEU A 188 20.60 -4.08 2.76
CA LEU A 188 20.39 -4.70 4.05
C LEU A 188 20.08 -6.18 3.88
N ASP A 189 20.93 -7.05 4.43
CA ASP A 189 20.70 -8.49 4.51
C ASP A 189 19.86 -8.80 5.76
N ALA A 190 18.54 -8.56 5.65
CA ALA A 190 17.57 -8.86 6.70
C ALA A 190 16.32 -9.48 6.09
N THR A 191 15.74 -10.42 6.83
CA THR A 191 14.44 -11.01 6.49
C THR A 191 13.30 -10.05 6.84
N LEU A 192 12.15 -10.25 6.22
CA LEU A 192 10.94 -9.50 6.55
C LEU A 192 10.54 -9.69 8.04
N ASP A 193 10.71 -10.91 8.57
CA ASP A 193 10.40 -11.20 9.98
C ASP A 193 11.32 -10.43 10.94
N GLU A 194 12.62 -10.33 10.66
CA GLU A 194 13.56 -9.53 11.44
C GLU A 194 13.19 -8.03 11.43
N ILE A 195 12.76 -7.51 10.29
CA ILE A 195 12.28 -6.11 10.18
C ILE A 195 11.00 -5.91 11.00
N ILE A 196 10.06 -6.86 10.94
CA ILE A 196 8.83 -6.83 11.75
C ILE A 196 9.17 -6.84 13.24
N ASP A 197 9.99 -7.78 13.70
CA ASP A 197 10.36 -7.92 15.11
C ASP A 197 11.06 -6.67 15.65
N LEU A 198 11.97 -6.09 14.87
CA LEU A 198 12.62 -4.83 15.24
C LEU A 198 11.60 -3.69 15.29
N THR A 199 10.72 -3.58 14.31
CA THR A 199 9.67 -2.55 14.26
C THR A 199 8.78 -2.63 15.50
N LEU A 200 8.31 -3.83 15.88
CA LEU A 200 7.47 -4.04 17.04
C LEU A 200 8.20 -3.71 18.35
N THR A 201 9.46 -4.09 18.43
CA THR A 201 10.32 -3.74 19.58
C THR A 201 10.43 -2.22 19.75
N LEU A 202 10.76 -1.51 18.68
CA LEU A 202 10.91 -0.04 18.70
C LEU A 202 9.57 0.66 18.97
N ALA A 203 8.48 0.19 18.38
CA ALA A 203 7.14 0.70 18.64
C ALA A 203 6.76 0.55 20.11
N GLY A 204 7.00 -0.63 20.69
CA GLY A 204 6.76 -0.88 22.13
C GLY A 204 7.63 -0.03 23.06
N LEU A 205 8.90 0.20 22.71
CA LEU A 205 9.78 1.10 23.46
C LEU A 205 9.31 2.56 23.40
N THR A 206 8.96 3.02 22.20
CA THR A 206 8.43 4.38 21.98
C THR A 206 7.12 4.60 22.73
N TYR A 207 6.22 3.60 22.68
CA TYR A 207 4.95 3.65 23.41
C TYR A 207 5.15 3.72 24.92
N ARG A 208 6.00 2.86 25.53
CA ARG A 208 6.29 2.88 26.97
C ARG A 208 6.90 4.19 27.41
N TRP A 209 7.86 4.71 26.65
CA TRP A 209 8.44 6.02 26.92
C TRP A 209 7.40 7.12 26.87
N TYR A 210 6.55 7.13 25.85
CA TYR A 210 5.48 8.11 25.70
C TYR A 210 4.49 8.08 26.88
N MET A 211 4.09 6.90 27.34
CA MET A 211 3.18 6.73 28.47
C MET A 211 3.78 7.23 29.79
N GLN A 212 5.10 7.19 29.95
CA GLN A 212 5.81 7.75 31.14
C GLN A 212 5.91 9.27 31.11
N GLU A 213 6.00 9.87 29.93
CA GLU A 213 6.12 11.33 29.75
C GLU A 213 4.75 12.06 29.79
N LEU A 214 3.65 11.32 29.75
CA LEU A 214 2.33 11.94 29.91
C LEU A 214 2.21 12.56 31.30
N PRO A 215 1.76 13.84 31.42
CA PRO A 215 1.50 14.43 32.72
C PRO A 215 0.46 13.58 33.45
N GLN A 216 0.82 13.08 34.63
CA GLN A 216 -0.02 12.24 35.50
C GLN A 216 -1.28 12.98 36.04
N ASN A 217 -1.42 14.26 35.73
CA ASN A 217 -2.60 15.05 36.04
C ASN A 217 -2.98 15.92 34.83
N PRO A 218 -4.22 15.85 34.33
CA PRO A 218 -4.71 16.85 33.40
C PRO A 218 -4.70 18.22 34.12
N PRO A 219 -4.37 19.32 33.44
CA PRO A 219 -4.54 20.64 33.99
C PRO A 219 -6.00 20.83 34.38
N THR A 220 -6.26 21.13 35.63
CA THR A 220 -7.56 21.50 36.21
C THR A 220 -8.10 22.77 35.58
#